data_73fb793a08659bf506dc21d269830fbf
#
_entry.id   73fb793a08659bf506dc21d269830fbf
#
_cell.length_a   1.000
_cell.length_b   1.000
_cell.length_c   1.000
_cell.angle_alpha   90.00
_cell.angle_beta   90.00
_cell.angle_gamma   90.00
#
_symmetry.space_group_name_H-M   'P 1'
#
loop_
_entity.id
_entity.type
_entity.pdbx_description
1 polymer ?
#
loop_
_entity_poly.entity_id
_entity_poly.type
_entity_poly.pdbx_seq_one_letter_code
_entity_poly.pdbx_strand_id
1 'polypeptide(L)'
;VESFGSHMFKEGSMVIPGNTSYDYEYYSIKLQSDHLGVPVSLYVENLKGKTLKGQDTGIRIKVDNYALPEDSSDVTDLTLFVKYLDSGDTNEVSFMGDGENLILEESFIYGNTQITAGETVASLIDQDASKVGCAVSIADGVFFIRGHFVNVSADKIVLDPYSNVPNYRVGLFIQEEIIQAKDDSSLFDN
;
A
#
# COMPACT_ATOMS: atom_id res chain seq x y z
N VAL A 1 -36.80 -0.10 6.36
CA VAL A 1 -35.40 -0.10 6.78
C VAL A 1 -34.96 1.31 7.16
N GLU A 2 -35.27 2.30 6.31
CA GLU A 2 -34.87 3.70 6.52
C GLU A 2 -35.39 4.31 7.82
N SER A 3 -36.69 4.14 8.10
CA SER A 3 -37.29 4.67 9.33
C SER A 3 -36.79 3.97 10.60
N PHE A 4 -36.49 2.67 10.54
CA PHE A 4 -36.00 1.91 11.68
C PHE A 4 -34.52 2.24 11.96
N GLY A 5 -33.70 2.28 10.91
CA GLY A 5 -32.28 2.60 11.03
C GLY A 5 -32.03 3.99 11.60
N SER A 6 -32.75 5.01 11.13
CA SER A 6 -32.59 6.39 11.61
C SER A 6 -33.02 6.62 13.06
N HIS A 7 -33.80 5.70 13.63
CA HIS A 7 -34.14 5.75 15.07
C HIS A 7 -33.06 5.10 15.95
N MET A 8 -32.29 4.18 15.42
CA MET A 8 -31.28 3.43 16.17
C MET A 8 -29.85 3.95 15.95
N PHE A 9 -29.56 4.46 14.77
CA PHE A 9 -28.21 4.86 14.39
C PHE A 9 -28.15 6.33 13.98
N LYS A 10 -27.09 7.00 14.43
CA LYS A 10 -26.72 8.32 13.92
C LYS A 10 -26.14 8.19 12.52
N GLU A 11 -26.34 9.20 11.70
CA GLU A 11 -25.69 9.36 10.42
C GLU A 11 -24.17 9.24 10.55
N GLY A 12 -23.56 8.38 9.73
CA GLY A 12 -22.13 8.09 9.78
C GLY A 12 -21.69 7.15 10.90
N SER A 13 -22.64 6.60 11.71
CA SER A 13 -22.28 5.63 12.75
C SER A 13 -21.71 4.36 12.17
N MET A 14 -20.64 3.87 12.76
CA MET A 14 -20.07 2.55 12.48
C MET A 14 -20.93 1.50 13.20
N VAL A 15 -21.62 0.65 12.43
CA VAL A 15 -22.53 -0.38 12.95
C VAL A 15 -21.78 -1.68 13.25
N ILE A 16 -20.89 -2.07 12.32
CA ILE A 16 -19.92 -3.12 12.54
C ILE A 16 -18.55 -2.45 12.51
N PRO A 17 -17.77 -2.54 13.60
CA PRO A 17 -16.51 -1.84 13.69
C PRO A 17 -15.53 -2.30 12.62
N GLY A 18 -15.12 -1.38 11.75
CA GLY A 18 -13.90 -1.49 10.98
C GLY A 18 -12.81 -0.79 11.79
N ASN A 19 -11.78 -1.51 12.22
CA ASN A 19 -10.69 -0.88 12.93
C ASN A 19 -9.98 0.12 12.01
N THR A 20 -9.79 1.34 12.50
CA THR A 20 -8.92 2.31 11.85
C THR A 20 -7.58 2.30 12.55
N SER A 21 -6.50 2.32 11.78
CA SER A 21 -5.16 2.48 12.31
C SER A 21 -4.45 3.65 11.63
N TYR A 22 -3.54 4.24 12.36
CA TYR A 22 -2.68 5.29 11.89
C TYR A 22 -1.23 4.87 12.10
N ASP A 23 -0.54 4.63 11.00
CA ASP A 23 0.84 4.18 11.01
C ASP A 23 1.77 5.40 10.91
N TYR A 24 2.31 5.88 12.03
CA TYR A 24 3.26 7.01 12.09
C TYR A 24 4.57 6.72 11.41
N GLU A 25 4.99 5.46 11.45
CA GLU A 25 6.23 4.97 10.89
C GLU A 25 5.90 3.98 9.79
N TYR A 26 5.52 4.50 8.65
CA TYR A 26 5.33 3.72 7.43
C TYR A 26 6.60 3.87 6.61
N TYR A 27 7.41 2.84 6.61
CA TYR A 27 8.72 2.90 5.98
C TYR A 27 8.60 2.85 4.47
N SER A 28 9.40 3.69 3.81
CA SER A 28 9.52 3.71 2.37
C SER A 28 10.98 3.55 1.96
N ILE A 29 11.20 2.83 0.87
CA ILE A 29 12.50 2.71 0.22
C ILE A 29 12.36 3.10 -1.26
N LYS A 30 13.29 3.92 -1.72
CA LYS A 30 13.33 4.40 -3.09
C LYS A 30 14.22 3.50 -3.93
N LEU A 31 13.72 3.09 -5.09
CA LEU A 31 14.43 2.22 -6.01
C LEU A 31 14.95 2.99 -7.21
N GLN A 32 16.02 2.48 -7.80
CA GLN A 32 16.42 2.85 -9.14
C GLN A 32 15.32 2.45 -10.13
N SER A 33 15.16 3.22 -11.20
CA SER A 33 14.10 3.02 -12.21
C SER A 33 14.24 1.70 -12.96
N ASP A 34 15.46 1.18 -13.08
CA ASP A 34 15.75 -0.08 -13.75
C ASP A 34 16.73 -0.94 -12.96
N HIS A 35 16.69 -2.23 -13.20
CA HIS A 35 17.60 -3.21 -12.64
C HIS A 35 18.06 -4.15 -13.76
N LEU A 36 19.38 -4.25 -13.95
CA LEU A 36 20.00 -5.04 -15.03
C LEU A 36 19.44 -4.72 -16.42
N GLY A 37 19.08 -3.45 -16.67
CA GLY A 37 18.53 -2.97 -17.93
C GLY A 37 17.05 -3.27 -18.16
N VAL A 38 16.34 -3.71 -17.11
CA VAL A 38 14.88 -3.93 -17.15
C VAL A 38 14.21 -2.90 -16.23
N PRO A 39 13.22 -2.10 -16.70
CA PRO A 39 12.48 -1.20 -15.85
C PRO A 39 11.76 -1.94 -14.72
N VAL A 40 12.03 -1.54 -13.48
CA VAL A 40 11.43 -2.18 -12.29
C VAL A 40 9.92 -1.98 -12.26
N SER A 41 9.42 -0.87 -12.80
CA SER A 41 7.97 -0.58 -12.91
C SER A 41 7.17 -1.66 -13.62
N LEU A 42 7.79 -2.44 -14.50
CA LEU A 42 7.11 -3.52 -15.24
C LEU A 42 6.71 -4.71 -14.35
N TYR A 43 7.42 -4.95 -13.26
CA TYR A 43 7.18 -6.10 -12.38
C TYR A 43 7.06 -5.75 -10.90
N VAL A 44 7.12 -4.47 -10.53
CA VAL A 44 7.04 -4.03 -9.13
C VAL A 44 5.78 -4.52 -8.41
N GLU A 45 4.66 -4.63 -9.12
CA GLU A 45 3.42 -5.17 -8.57
C GLU A 45 3.59 -6.61 -8.05
N ASN A 46 4.42 -7.42 -8.73
CA ASN A 46 4.70 -8.79 -8.31
C ASN A 46 5.55 -8.87 -7.01
N LEU A 47 6.21 -7.76 -6.65
CA LEU A 47 6.94 -7.67 -5.39
C LEU A 47 6.02 -7.44 -4.18
N LYS A 48 4.79 -6.98 -4.40
CA LYS A 48 3.82 -6.76 -3.33
C LYS A 48 3.53 -8.06 -2.57
N GLY A 49 3.62 -7.99 -1.25
CA GLY A 49 3.48 -9.14 -0.35
C GLY A 49 4.71 -10.06 -0.28
N LYS A 50 5.77 -9.80 -1.05
CA LYS A 50 7.02 -10.57 -1.02
C LYS A 50 7.97 -10.08 0.05
N THR A 51 8.86 -10.96 0.46
CA THR A 51 9.98 -10.65 1.35
C THR A 51 11.23 -10.43 0.50
N LEU A 52 11.89 -9.30 0.75
CA LEU A 52 13.17 -8.95 0.14
C LEU A 52 14.23 -8.82 1.22
N LYS A 53 15.47 -9.16 0.87
CA LYS A 53 16.64 -9.06 1.75
C LYS A 53 17.67 -8.11 1.13
N GLY A 54 18.18 -7.18 1.90
CA GLY A 54 19.33 -6.37 1.52
C GLY A 54 20.56 -7.24 1.33
N GLN A 55 21.29 -7.02 0.23
CA GLN A 55 22.47 -7.81 -0.08
C GLN A 55 23.62 -7.54 0.88
N ASP A 56 23.78 -6.27 1.29
CA ASP A 56 24.93 -5.82 2.10
C ASP A 56 24.57 -5.81 3.59
N THR A 57 23.40 -5.32 3.96
CA THR A 57 22.97 -5.21 5.36
C THR A 57 22.37 -6.51 5.90
N GLY A 58 21.87 -7.38 5.04
CA GLY A 58 21.12 -8.57 5.43
C GLY A 58 19.73 -8.28 5.97
N ILE A 59 19.30 -7.01 6.03
CA ILE A 59 17.99 -6.59 6.54
C ILE A 59 16.87 -7.17 5.66
N ARG A 60 15.87 -7.74 6.30
CA ARG A 60 14.70 -8.30 5.63
C ARG A 60 13.52 -7.35 5.76
N ILE A 61 12.85 -7.16 4.64
CA ILE A 61 11.67 -6.32 4.55
C ILE A 61 10.53 -7.10 3.89
N LYS A 62 9.31 -6.79 4.28
CA LYS A 62 8.11 -7.22 3.57
C LYS A 62 7.52 -6.04 2.82
N VAL A 63 7.30 -6.22 1.52
CA VAL A 63 6.68 -5.21 0.67
C VAL A 63 5.17 -5.20 0.93
N ASP A 64 4.65 -4.06 1.38
CA ASP A 64 3.21 -3.87 1.63
C ASP A 64 2.52 -3.25 0.41
N ASN A 65 3.16 -2.24 -0.19
CA ASN A 65 2.64 -1.54 -1.37
C ASN A 65 3.80 -0.87 -2.14
N TYR A 66 3.48 -0.22 -3.25
CA TYR A 66 4.43 0.59 -4.03
C TYR A 66 3.74 1.84 -4.58
N ALA A 67 4.53 2.80 -5.04
CA ALA A 67 4.07 3.95 -5.80
C ALA A 67 5.06 4.28 -6.91
N LEU A 68 4.51 4.71 -8.04
CA LEU A 68 5.28 5.18 -9.19
C LEU A 68 5.35 6.71 -9.19
N PRO A 69 6.38 7.34 -9.77
CA PRO A 69 6.47 8.80 -9.86
C PRO A 69 5.28 9.45 -10.56
N GLU A 70 4.64 8.74 -11.50
CA GLU A 70 3.43 9.18 -12.21
C GLU A 70 2.15 9.17 -11.36
N ASP A 71 2.13 8.43 -10.25
CA ASP A 71 0.93 8.28 -9.42
C ASP A 71 0.64 9.54 -8.58
N SER A 72 1.69 10.27 -8.18
CA SER A 72 1.57 11.48 -7.37
C SER A 72 2.79 12.38 -7.51
N SER A 73 2.60 13.69 -7.48
CA SER A 73 3.68 14.68 -7.43
C SER A 73 4.56 14.56 -6.18
N ASP A 74 4.08 13.91 -5.14
CA ASP A 74 4.82 13.72 -3.88
C ASP A 74 5.78 12.52 -3.95
N VAL A 75 5.63 11.65 -4.95
CA VAL A 75 6.51 10.50 -5.20
C VAL A 75 7.57 10.89 -6.21
N THR A 76 8.81 11.02 -5.76
CA THR A 76 9.94 11.46 -6.63
C THR A 76 10.59 10.32 -7.39
N ASP A 77 10.57 9.12 -6.81
CA ASP A 77 11.22 7.92 -7.33
C ASP A 77 10.28 6.72 -7.16
N LEU A 78 10.50 5.65 -7.91
CA LEU A 78 9.81 4.39 -7.67
C LEU A 78 10.03 3.97 -6.22
N THR A 79 8.96 3.90 -5.45
CA THR A 79 9.02 3.73 -3.99
C THR A 79 8.29 2.46 -3.57
N LEU A 80 8.93 1.61 -2.78
CA LEU A 80 8.27 0.54 -2.07
C LEU A 80 7.90 1.01 -0.66
N PHE A 81 6.70 0.69 -0.22
CA PHE A 81 6.26 0.81 1.16
C PHE A 81 6.45 -0.53 1.85
N VAL A 82 7.21 -0.54 2.94
CA VAL A 82 7.73 -1.78 3.52
C VAL A 82 7.53 -1.84 5.03
N LYS A 83 7.58 -3.07 5.53
CA LYS A 83 7.75 -3.36 6.96
C LYS A 83 9.09 -4.04 7.16
N TYR A 84 9.92 -3.48 8.03
CA TYR A 84 11.16 -4.14 8.46
C TYR A 84 10.83 -5.35 9.33
N LEU A 85 11.40 -6.50 9.00
CA LEU A 85 11.18 -7.76 9.70
C LEU A 85 12.27 -8.01 10.74
N ASP A 86 13.49 -7.56 10.46
CA ASP A 86 14.64 -7.67 11.35
C ASP A 86 15.66 -6.55 11.06
N SER A 87 16.73 -6.51 11.83
CA SER A 87 17.82 -5.53 11.72
C SER A 87 19.07 -6.10 11.01
N GLY A 88 18.88 -7.16 10.23
CA GLY A 88 19.95 -7.73 9.41
C GLY A 88 20.94 -8.61 10.15
N ASP A 89 22.02 -8.95 9.44
CA ASP A 89 22.97 -9.98 9.90
C ASP A 89 23.84 -9.51 11.09
N THR A 90 24.07 -8.20 11.22
CA THR A 90 24.95 -7.65 12.29
C THR A 90 24.20 -6.99 13.44
N ASN A 91 22.91 -6.68 13.27
CA ASN A 91 22.12 -5.85 14.21
C ASN A 91 22.68 -4.44 14.46
N GLU A 92 23.57 -3.96 13.61
CA GLU A 92 24.21 -2.63 13.76
C GLU A 92 23.44 -1.51 13.04
N VAL A 93 22.67 -1.87 12.02
CA VAL A 93 21.86 -0.94 11.23
C VAL A 93 20.40 -1.29 11.33
N SER A 94 19.56 -0.25 11.37
CA SER A 94 18.09 -0.40 11.49
C SER A 94 17.36 -0.22 10.16
N PHE A 95 18.05 0.32 9.14
CA PHE A 95 17.48 0.62 7.82
C PHE A 95 18.42 0.14 6.73
N MET A 96 17.85 -0.19 5.58
CA MET A 96 18.63 -0.53 4.39
C MET A 96 19.49 0.64 3.94
N GLY A 97 20.67 0.31 3.43
CA GLY A 97 21.67 1.27 2.98
C GLY A 97 21.40 1.81 1.59
N ASP A 98 21.94 3.01 1.31
CA ASP A 98 21.91 3.61 -0.02
C ASP A 98 22.64 2.72 -1.04
N GLY A 99 22.11 2.61 -2.26
CA GLY A 99 22.71 1.83 -3.35
C GLY A 99 22.63 0.31 -3.20
N GLU A 100 22.04 -0.20 -2.11
CA GLU A 100 21.98 -1.62 -1.81
C GLU A 100 21.10 -2.39 -2.80
N ASN A 101 21.52 -3.59 -3.18
CA ASN A 101 20.70 -4.49 -3.98
C ASN A 101 19.72 -5.27 -3.10
N LEU A 102 18.54 -5.54 -3.64
CA LEU A 102 17.50 -6.32 -2.99
C LEU A 102 17.45 -7.73 -3.57
N ILE A 103 17.58 -8.72 -2.72
CA ILE A 103 17.49 -10.15 -3.04
C ILE A 103 16.06 -10.63 -2.76
N LEU A 104 15.49 -11.32 -3.71
CA LEU A 104 14.18 -11.95 -3.58
C LEU A 104 14.24 -13.20 -2.69
N GLU A 105 13.37 -13.32 -1.69
CA GLU A 105 13.27 -14.55 -0.89
C GLU A 105 12.20 -15.53 -1.39
N GLU A 106 11.24 -15.07 -2.20
CA GLU A 106 10.12 -15.89 -2.69
C GLU A 106 9.93 -15.70 -4.19
N SER A 107 10.16 -16.72 -4.98
CA SER A 107 10.04 -16.70 -6.46
C SER A 107 8.66 -16.17 -6.91
N PHE A 108 8.64 -15.53 -8.09
CA PHE A 108 7.42 -15.15 -8.79
C PHE A 108 7.59 -15.30 -10.31
N ILE A 109 6.47 -15.25 -11.03
CA ILE A 109 6.45 -15.30 -12.49
C ILE A 109 6.09 -13.90 -13.01
N TYR A 110 6.89 -13.39 -13.93
CA TYR A 110 6.63 -12.17 -14.68
C TYR A 110 6.65 -12.48 -16.18
N GLY A 111 5.52 -12.28 -16.85
CA GLY A 111 5.35 -12.73 -18.23
C GLY A 111 5.56 -14.24 -18.37
N ASN A 112 6.55 -14.64 -19.15
CA ASN A 112 6.94 -16.05 -19.35
C ASN A 112 8.23 -16.41 -18.59
N THR A 113 8.75 -15.52 -17.75
CA THR A 113 10.01 -15.71 -17.02
C THR A 113 9.74 -15.90 -15.54
N GLN A 114 10.33 -16.93 -14.95
CA GLN A 114 10.36 -17.09 -13.51
C GLN A 114 11.56 -16.33 -12.95
N ILE A 115 11.32 -15.46 -12.00
CA ILE A 115 12.35 -14.82 -11.18
C ILE A 115 12.48 -15.65 -9.91
N THR A 116 13.66 -16.17 -9.67
CA THR A 116 13.89 -17.19 -8.64
C THR A 116 14.33 -16.55 -7.31
N ALA A 117 13.94 -17.16 -6.21
CA ALA A 117 14.45 -16.77 -4.89
C ALA A 117 16.00 -16.87 -4.88
N GLY A 118 16.63 -15.85 -4.31
CA GLY A 118 18.09 -15.68 -4.31
C GLY A 118 18.63 -14.75 -5.41
N GLU A 119 17.81 -14.39 -6.39
CA GLU A 119 18.20 -13.41 -7.41
C GLU A 119 17.98 -11.97 -6.90
N THR A 120 18.82 -11.05 -7.37
CA THR A 120 18.61 -9.61 -7.16
C THR A 120 17.49 -9.11 -8.06
N VAL A 121 16.60 -8.30 -7.54
CA VAL A 121 15.39 -7.84 -8.26
C VAL A 121 15.23 -6.34 -8.33
N ALA A 122 15.99 -5.59 -7.56
CA ALA A 122 16.00 -4.14 -7.58
C ALA A 122 17.25 -3.63 -6.88
N SER A 123 17.55 -2.36 -7.06
CA SER A 123 18.59 -1.65 -6.32
C SER A 123 18.02 -0.37 -5.73
N LEU A 124 18.42 -0.01 -4.53
CA LEU A 124 18.09 1.26 -3.93
C LEU A 124 18.81 2.39 -4.66
N ILE A 125 18.29 3.61 -4.59
CA ILE A 125 18.99 4.81 -5.08
C ILE A 125 20.22 5.09 -4.23
N ASP A 126 21.18 5.83 -4.79
CA ASP A 126 22.51 6.02 -4.19
C ASP A 126 22.54 7.02 -3.01
N GLN A 127 21.45 7.74 -2.77
CA GLN A 127 21.36 8.72 -1.69
C GLN A 127 19.93 8.81 -1.14
N ASP A 128 19.82 8.86 0.17
CA ASP A 128 18.51 9.05 0.83
C ASP A 128 17.46 7.99 0.45
N ALA A 129 17.88 6.75 0.26
CA ALA A 129 17.02 5.67 -0.22
C ALA A 129 15.93 5.28 0.79
N SER A 130 16.26 5.25 2.08
CA SER A 130 15.33 4.86 3.13
C SER A 130 14.70 6.08 3.79
N LYS A 131 13.37 6.11 3.88
CA LYS A 131 12.58 7.19 4.48
C LYS A 131 11.51 6.64 5.42
N VAL A 132 11.03 7.52 6.28
CA VAL A 132 9.89 7.26 7.17
C VAL A 132 8.74 8.11 6.69
N GLY A 133 7.66 7.46 6.27
CA GLY A 133 6.41 8.10 5.91
C GLY A 133 5.31 7.82 6.93
N CYS A 134 4.08 8.10 6.55
CA CYS A 134 2.91 7.76 7.35
C CYS A 134 1.75 7.30 6.48
N ALA A 135 0.93 6.44 7.04
CA ALA A 135 -0.24 5.89 6.40
C ALA A 135 -1.42 5.79 7.37
N VAL A 136 -2.61 5.74 6.82
CA VAL A 136 -3.83 5.41 7.55
C VAL A 136 -4.53 4.25 6.86
N SER A 137 -5.08 3.35 7.64
CA SER A 137 -5.86 2.23 7.12
C SER A 137 -7.21 2.11 7.83
N ILE A 138 -8.16 1.52 7.12
CA ILE A 138 -9.45 1.10 7.65
C ILE A 138 -9.62 -0.38 7.35
N ALA A 139 -10.10 -1.15 8.31
CA ALA A 139 -10.52 -2.54 8.09
C ALA A 139 -11.96 -2.58 7.55
N ASP A 140 -12.36 -3.75 7.07
CA ASP A 140 -13.75 -3.99 6.66
C ASP A 140 -14.75 -3.62 7.76
N GLY A 141 -15.82 -2.93 7.39
CA GLY A 141 -16.83 -2.51 8.34
C GLY A 141 -18.15 -2.15 7.68
N VAL A 142 -19.16 -1.86 8.49
CA VAL A 142 -20.49 -1.42 8.04
C VAL A 142 -20.84 -0.09 8.67
N PHE A 143 -21.19 0.88 7.84
CA PHE A 143 -21.58 2.22 8.27
C PHE A 143 -23.06 2.48 7.97
N PHE A 144 -23.72 3.23 8.83
CA PHE A 144 -25.07 3.72 8.56
C PHE A 144 -25.01 5.08 7.89
N ILE A 145 -25.46 5.14 6.63
CA ILE A 145 -25.33 6.32 5.78
C ILE A 145 -26.67 6.55 5.07
N ARG A 146 -27.27 7.72 5.27
CA ARG A 146 -28.52 8.17 4.61
C ARG A 146 -29.63 7.12 4.62
N GLY A 147 -29.82 6.46 5.77
CA GLY A 147 -30.84 5.44 5.95
C GLY A 147 -30.43 4.02 5.52
N HIS A 148 -29.25 3.81 4.99
CA HIS A 148 -28.76 2.54 4.48
C HIS A 148 -27.56 2.01 5.27
N PHE A 149 -27.40 0.69 5.31
CA PHE A 149 -26.20 0.03 5.81
C PHE A 149 -25.24 -0.20 4.63
N VAL A 150 -24.11 0.45 4.67
CA VAL A 150 -23.11 0.43 3.60
C VAL A 150 -21.88 -0.33 4.05
N ASN A 151 -21.51 -1.35 3.29
CA ASN A 151 -20.25 -2.07 3.50
C ASN A 151 -19.09 -1.20 3.00
N VAL A 152 -18.07 -1.06 3.83
CA VAL A 152 -16.81 -0.42 3.48
C VAL A 152 -15.73 -1.48 3.53
N SER A 153 -15.07 -1.69 2.42
CA SER A 153 -13.94 -2.64 2.33
C SER A 153 -12.69 -2.04 2.97
N ALA A 154 -11.81 -2.93 3.43
CA ALA A 154 -10.51 -2.52 3.94
C ALA A 154 -9.71 -1.76 2.88
N ASP A 155 -9.10 -0.66 3.31
CA ASP A 155 -8.24 0.15 2.45
C ASP A 155 -7.11 0.79 3.24
N LYS A 156 -6.02 1.15 2.57
CA LYS A 156 -4.86 1.84 3.15
C LYS A 156 -4.42 2.96 2.24
N ILE A 157 -4.29 4.14 2.80
CA ILE A 157 -3.84 5.35 2.11
C ILE A 157 -2.52 5.81 2.73
N VAL A 158 -1.51 6.01 1.90
CA VAL A 158 -0.27 6.69 2.29
C VAL A 158 -0.56 8.19 2.33
N LEU A 159 -0.38 8.81 3.47
CA LEU A 159 -0.62 10.23 3.67
C LEU A 159 0.58 11.06 3.22
N ASP A 160 1.76 10.61 3.56
CA ASP A 160 3.03 11.19 3.12
C ASP A 160 4.05 10.05 2.97
N PRO A 161 4.63 9.88 1.78
CA PRO A 161 5.59 8.80 1.55
C PRO A 161 6.94 9.00 2.26
N TYR A 162 7.29 10.25 2.61
CA TYR A 162 8.64 10.59 3.07
C TYR A 162 8.69 11.40 4.36
N SER A 163 7.54 11.62 5.02
CA SER A 163 7.44 12.33 6.29
C SER A 163 6.42 11.65 7.22
N ASN A 164 6.72 11.62 8.50
CA ASN A 164 5.83 11.08 9.53
C ASN A 164 5.07 12.17 10.30
N VAL A 165 5.06 13.41 9.80
CA VAL A 165 4.37 14.55 10.42
C VAL A 165 3.29 15.09 9.47
N PRO A 166 2.24 14.33 9.18
CA PRO A 166 1.19 14.75 8.25
C PRO A 166 0.27 15.79 8.88
N ASN A 167 -0.29 16.65 8.05
CA ASN A 167 -1.31 17.62 8.43
C ASN A 167 -2.56 17.45 7.53
N TYR A 168 -3.22 16.30 7.63
CA TYR A 168 -4.38 15.94 6.83
C TYR A 168 -5.60 15.64 7.69
N ARG A 169 -6.79 15.82 7.09
CA ARG A 169 -8.03 15.25 7.59
C ARG A 169 -8.37 14.04 6.72
N VAL A 170 -8.43 12.87 7.34
CA VAL A 170 -8.80 11.63 6.65
C VAL A 170 -10.24 11.27 6.97
N GLY A 171 -10.98 10.78 5.99
CA GLY A 171 -12.37 10.38 6.14
C GLY A 171 -12.88 9.66 4.91
N LEU A 172 -14.09 9.10 5.03
CA LEU A 172 -14.79 8.48 3.92
C LEU A 172 -15.57 9.55 3.16
N PHE A 173 -15.50 9.48 1.83
CA PHE A 173 -16.34 10.30 0.94
C PHE A 173 -17.57 9.48 0.53
N ILE A 174 -18.76 10.08 0.65
CA ILE A 174 -20.02 9.44 0.26
C ILE A 174 -20.38 9.92 -1.14
N GLN A 175 -20.47 8.97 -2.08
CA GLN A 175 -21.01 9.22 -3.42
C GLN A 175 -22.26 8.36 -3.62
N GLU A 176 -23.34 8.98 -4.07
CA GLU A 176 -24.58 8.29 -4.43
C GLU A 176 -24.87 8.53 -5.90
N GLU A 177 -25.17 7.46 -6.62
CA GLU A 177 -25.56 7.51 -8.02
C GLU A 177 -26.82 6.69 -8.24
N ILE A 178 -27.71 7.19 -9.13
CA ILE A 178 -28.84 6.40 -9.62
C ILE A 178 -28.35 5.60 -10.82
N ILE A 179 -28.20 4.30 -10.63
CA ILE A 179 -27.81 3.37 -11.70
C ILE A 179 -29.07 2.96 -12.45
N GLN A 180 -29.08 3.16 -13.77
CA GLN A 180 -30.15 2.74 -14.65
C GLN A 180 -29.77 1.47 -15.42
N ALA A 181 -30.74 0.77 -15.97
CA ALA A 181 -30.49 -0.46 -16.73
C ALA A 181 -29.50 -0.30 -17.92
N LYS A 182 -29.36 0.92 -18.45
CA LYS A 182 -28.33 1.23 -19.47
C LYS A 182 -26.89 1.21 -18.92
N ASP A 183 -26.74 1.42 -17.60
CA ASP A 183 -25.46 1.51 -16.92
C ASP A 183 -25.07 0.15 -16.30
N ASP A 184 -26.09 -0.66 -15.94
CA ASP A 184 -25.95 -2.02 -15.44
C ASP A 184 -27.00 -2.94 -16.08
N SER A 185 -26.54 -3.83 -16.94
CA SER A 185 -27.41 -4.77 -17.67
C SER A 185 -28.15 -5.77 -16.78
N SER A 186 -27.71 -5.97 -15.53
CA SER A 186 -28.40 -6.85 -14.57
C SER A 186 -29.73 -6.27 -14.08
N LEU A 187 -29.95 -4.97 -14.31
CA LEU A 187 -31.19 -4.27 -13.96
C LEU A 187 -32.27 -4.35 -15.05
N PHE A 188 -32.02 -5.00 -16.19
CA PHE A 188 -33.08 -5.30 -17.16
C PHE A 188 -33.98 -6.40 -16.61
N ASP A 189 -35.27 -6.15 -16.53
CA ASP A 189 -36.26 -7.20 -16.33
C ASP A 189 -36.27 -8.16 -17.53
N ASN A 190 -36.18 -9.46 -17.25
CA ASN A 190 -36.32 -10.52 -18.25
C ASN A 190 -37.79 -10.82 -18.52
#